data_89676f0f63bab70b16fabe5bc165f625
#
_entry.id   89676f0f63bab70b16fabe5bc165f625
#
_cell.length_a   1.000
_cell.length_b   1.000
_cell.length_c   1.000
_cell.angle_alpha   90.00
_cell.angle_beta   90.00
_cell.angle_gamma   90.00
#
_symmetry.space_group_name_H-M   'P 1'
#
loop_
_entity.id
_entity.type
_entity.pdbx_description
1 polymer ?
#
loop_
_entity_poly.entity_id
_entity_poly.type
_entity_poly.pdbx_seq_one_letter_code
_entity_poly.pdbx_strand_id
1 'polypeptide(L)'
;MDEIKKICEKHGALFIEDAAEAMGATIDGKQCGSFGDLSAISYNGNKIITGSAGGCLLANNEEDANRARKWSTQARENAPWYQHEEVGYNYRMSNVIAGVVRGQYEYLEEHIAQKKAVYERYKEGFKDLPVKMNPITEGTEPNYWLSSMIINEEAMCRQVRGETDVLYIPEAGKSCPTEILEAITSINAEGRPIWKPMHMQPIYRMNGFVTREGNGRAR
;
A
#
# COMPACT_ATOMS: atom_id res chain seq x y z
N MET A 1 -1.25 2.19 15.93
CA MET A 1 -2.51 1.45 15.67
C MET A 1 -3.41 1.45 16.90
N ASP A 2 -2.90 1.13 18.08
CA ASP A 2 -3.72 1.01 19.31
C ASP A 2 -4.45 2.27 19.73
N GLU A 3 -3.85 3.45 19.53
CA GLU A 3 -4.52 4.72 19.80
C GLU A 3 -5.71 4.96 18.86
N ILE A 4 -5.54 4.61 17.57
CA ILE A 4 -6.63 4.72 16.59
C ILE A 4 -7.76 3.79 16.98
N LYS A 5 -7.45 2.53 17.35
CA LYS A 5 -8.44 1.56 17.81
C LYS A 5 -9.22 2.07 19.02
N LYS A 6 -8.54 2.59 20.04
CA LYS A 6 -9.19 3.19 21.22
C LYS A 6 -10.12 4.36 20.88
N ILE A 7 -9.72 5.19 19.90
CA ILE A 7 -10.57 6.28 19.43
C ILE A 7 -11.82 5.75 18.72
N CYS A 8 -11.66 4.76 17.84
CA CYS A 8 -12.79 4.11 17.18
C CYS A 8 -13.76 3.49 18.18
N GLU A 9 -13.25 2.71 19.13
CA GLU A 9 -14.04 2.10 20.21
C GLU A 9 -14.81 3.15 21.03
N LYS A 10 -14.12 4.24 21.42
CA LYS A 10 -14.75 5.36 22.16
C LYS A 10 -15.93 5.99 21.42
N HIS A 11 -15.89 6.01 20.10
CA HIS A 11 -16.91 6.62 19.27
C HIS A 11 -17.87 5.61 18.62
N GLY A 12 -17.78 4.32 18.95
CA GLY A 12 -18.60 3.28 18.36
C GLY A 12 -18.37 3.12 16.84
N ALA A 13 -17.19 3.47 16.34
CA ALA A 13 -16.82 3.35 14.95
C ALA A 13 -16.08 2.04 14.70
N LEU A 14 -16.36 1.39 13.57
CA LEU A 14 -15.58 0.24 13.11
C LEU A 14 -14.21 0.68 12.63
N PHE A 15 -13.21 -0.10 13.00
CA PHE A 15 -11.84 0.10 12.52
C PHE A 15 -11.54 -0.88 11.39
N ILE A 16 -11.46 -0.37 10.17
CA ILE A 16 -11.09 -1.16 8.99
C ILE A 16 -9.65 -0.85 8.63
N GLU A 17 -8.82 -1.88 8.57
CA GLU A 17 -7.40 -1.77 8.24
C GLU A 17 -7.15 -2.09 6.76
N ASP A 18 -6.66 -1.12 6.01
CA ASP A 18 -6.11 -1.38 4.68
C ASP A 18 -4.66 -1.88 4.83
N ALA A 19 -4.51 -3.19 4.88
CA ALA A 19 -3.23 -3.89 4.96
C ALA A 19 -2.79 -4.46 3.60
N ALA A 20 -3.29 -3.89 2.50
CA ALA A 20 -3.02 -4.37 1.14
C ALA A 20 -1.53 -4.46 0.78
N GLU A 21 -0.67 -3.75 1.49
CA GLU A 21 0.78 -3.67 1.26
C GLU A 21 1.61 -4.17 2.45
N ALA A 22 0.95 -4.65 3.49
CA ALA A 22 1.55 -4.87 4.78
C ALA A 22 1.70 -6.35 5.19
N MET A 23 1.50 -7.30 4.25
CA MET A 23 1.69 -8.71 4.57
C MET A 23 3.14 -8.98 5.02
N GLY A 24 3.30 -9.60 6.19
CA GLY A 24 4.59 -9.85 6.82
C GLY A 24 5.18 -8.66 7.59
N ALA A 25 4.58 -7.46 7.51
CA ALA A 25 5.01 -6.33 8.32
C ALA A 25 4.40 -6.38 9.72
N THR A 26 5.15 -5.93 10.73
CA THR A 26 4.69 -5.90 12.13
C THR A 26 4.88 -4.54 12.78
N ILE A 27 4.07 -4.26 13.80
CA ILE A 27 4.23 -3.14 14.73
C ILE A 27 4.25 -3.74 16.14
N ASP A 28 5.34 -3.52 16.87
CA ASP A 28 5.59 -4.09 18.20
C ASP A 28 5.35 -5.63 18.25
N GLY A 29 5.80 -6.30 17.17
CA GLY A 29 5.68 -7.75 17.00
C GLY A 29 4.27 -8.23 16.61
N LYS A 30 3.28 -7.34 16.49
CA LYS A 30 1.94 -7.69 16.05
C LYS A 30 1.80 -7.49 14.55
N GLN A 31 1.31 -8.51 13.84
CA GLN A 31 1.13 -8.52 12.39
C GLN A 31 0.15 -7.41 11.94
N CYS A 32 0.57 -6.61 10.97
CA CYS A 32 -0.32 -5.67 10.27
C CYS A 32 -1.43 -6.44 9.53
N GLY A 33 -2.65 -5.91 9.56
CA GLY A 33 -3.85 -6.61 9.11
C GLY A 33 -4.59 -7.33 10.24
N SER A 34 -4.08 -7.27 11.48
CA SER A 34 -4.72 -7.88 12.65
C SER A 34 -5.15 -6.89 13.73
N PHE A 35 -5.05 -5.59 13.46
CA PHE A 35 -5.43 -4.54 14.42
C PHE A 35 -6.90 -4.14 14.31
N GLY A 36 -7.43 -4.09 13.09
CA GLY A 36 -8.81 -3.68 12.81
C GLY A 36 -9.87 -4.72 13.18
N ASP A 37 -11.12 -4.32 13.13
CA ASP A 37 -12.27 -5.23 13.19
C ASP A 37 -12.37 -6.06 11.91
N LEU A 38 -12.04 -5.42 10.81
CA LEU A 38 -11.88 -6.01 9.49
C LEU A 38 -10.57 -5.52 8.88
N SER A 39 -9.96 -6.33 8.02
CA SER A 39 -8.82 -5.85 7.23
C SER A 39 -8.75 -6.52 5.86
N ALA A 40 -8.10 -5.83 4.92
CA ALA A 40 -7.91 -6.29 3.56
C ALA A 40 -6.43 -6.48 3.25
N ILE A 41 -6.09 -7.64 2.68
CA ILE A 41 -4.77 -7.98 2.14
C ILE A 41 -4.88 -8.14 0.64
N SER A 42 -3.92 -7.63 -0.12
CA SER A 42 -3.88 -7.75 -1.58
C SER A 42 -2.86 -8.77 -2.04
N TYR A 43 -3.25 -9.55 -3.05
CA TYR A 43 -2.37 -10.46 -3.80
C TYR A 43 -2.21 -9.99 -5.26
N ASN A 44 -2.36 -8.69 -5.51
CA ASN A 44 -2.13 -8.12 -6.84
C ASN A 44 -0.71 -8.42 -7.34
N GLY A 45 -0.49 -8.34 -8.66
CA GLY A 45 0.73 -8.77 -9.32
C GLY A 45 2.04 -8.15 -8.83
N ASN A 46 1.97 -6.99 -8.18
CA ASN A 46 3.13 -6.27 -7.66
C ASN A 46 3.36 -6.42 -6.14
N LYS A 47 2.56 -7.21 -5.43
CA LYS A 47 2.67 -7.36 -3.97
C LYS A 47 3.79 -8.33 -3.56
N ILE A 48 4.15 -8.31 -2.28
CA ILE A 48 5.22 -9.17 -1.72
C ILE A 48 4.90 -10.66 -1.91
N ILE A 49 3.61 -11.02 -1.82
CA ILE A 49 3.04 -12.30 -2.22
C ILE A 49 1.97 -12.00 -3.26
N THR A 50 2.03 -12.66 -4.39
CA THR A 50 1.12 -12.38 -5.50
C THR A 50 0.46 -13.62 -6.08
N GLY A 51 -0.79 -13.46 -6.50
CA GLY A 51 -1.49 -14.36 -7.39
C GLY A 51 -1.78 -13.73 -8.76
N SER A 52 -1.11 -12.60 -9.09
CA SER A 52 -1.44 -11.71 -10.20
C SER A 52 -2.75 -10.92 -9.99
N ALA A 53 -3.64 -11.41 -9.17
CA ALA A 53 -4.90 -10.81 -8.77
C ALA A 53 -5.37 -11.39 -7.43
N GLY A 54 -6.48 -10.87 -6.91
CA GLY A 54 -7.10 -11.37 -5.69
C GLY A 54 -6.62 -10.67 -4.43
N GLY A 55 -7.16 -11.12 -3.33
CA GLY A 55 -6.91 -10.62 -1.99
C GLY A 55 -7.67 -11.46 -0.97
N CYS A 56 -7.54 -11.16 0.29
CA CYS A 56 -8.39 -11.74 1.33
C CYS A 56 -8.89 -10.66 2.29
N LEU A 57 -10.06 -10.92 2.85
CA LEU A 57 -10.61 -10.22 3.98
C LEU A 57 -10.30 -11.02 5.25
N LEU A 58 -9.80 -10.35 6.26
CA LEU A 58 -9.68 -10.86 7.62
C LEU A 58 -10.78 -10.23 8.47
N ALA A 59 -11.42 -11.02 9.30
CA ALA A 59 -12.50 -10.58 10.19
C ALA A 59 -12.32 -11.18 11.57
N ASN A 60 -12.68 -10.43 12.62
CA ASN A 60 -12.55 -10.89 14.01
C ASN A 60 -13.66 -11.85 14.41
N ASN A 61 -14.72 -11.97 13.64
CA ASN A 61 -15.83 -12.88 13.91
C ASN A 61 -16.26 -13.62 12.64
N GLU A 62 -16.91 -14.76 12.87
CA GLU A 62 -17.32 -15.66 11.79
C GLU A 62 -18.52 -15.11 11.01
N GLU A 63 -19.39 -14.33 11.63
CA GLU A 63 -20.57 -13.74 11.00
C GLU A 63 -20.16 -12.83 9.86
N ASP A 64 -19.26 -11.86 10.12
CA ASP A 64 -18.74 -10.94 9.11
C ASP A 64 -17.97 -11.67 8.00
N ALA A 65 -17.16 -12.66 8.36
CA ALA A 65 -16.44 -13.47 7.39
C ALA A 65 -17.41 -14.24 6.46
N ASN A 66 -18.46 -14.81 7.00
CA ASN A 66 -19.47 -15.55 6.25
C ASN A 66 -20.31 -14.61 5.37
N ARG A 67 -20.65 -13.44 5.87
CA ARG A 67 -21.38 -12.42 5.12
C ARG A 67 -20.55 -11.92 3.93
N ALA A 68 -19.28 -11.62 4.14
CA ALA A 68 -18.37 -11.23 3.06
C ALA A 68 -18.20 -12.35 2.02
N ARG A 69 -18.11 -13.62 2.46
CA ARG A 69 -18.04 -14.78 1.58
C ARG A 69 -19.31 -14.91 0.75
N LYS A 70 -20.50 -14.76 1.36
CA LYS A 70 -21.80 -14.77 0.67
C LYS A 70 -21.83 -13.69 -0.43
N TRP A 71 -21.50 -12.46 -0.08
CA TRP A 71 -21.50 -11.35 -1.05
C TRP A 71 -20.48 -11.53 -2.17
N SER A 72 -19.30 -12.05 -1.89
CA SER A 72 -18.27 -12.29 -2.90
C SER A 72 -18.63 -13.43 -3.87
N THR A 73 -19.63 -14.25 -3.53
CA THR A 73 -20.13 -15.38 -4.32
C THR A 73 -21.57 -15.13 -4.80
N GLN A 74 -21.86 -13.91 -5.24
CA GLN A 74 -23.12 -13.48 -5.83
C GLN A 74 -24.31 -13.44 -4.86
N ALA A 75 -24.10 -13.49 -3.53
CA ALA A 75 -25.15 -13.59 -2.50
C ALA A 75 -26.16 -14.72 -2.81
N ARG A 76 -25.66 -15.82 -3.35
CA ARG A 76 -26.51 -16.97 -3.69
C ARG A 76 -27.00 -17.68 -2.44
N GLU A 77 -28.30 -17.96 -2.37
CA GLU A 77 -28.94 -18.74 -1.32
C GLU A 77 -28.69 -20.25 -1.49
N ASN A 78 -28.80 -20.98 -0.40
CA ASN A 78 -28.68 -22.43 -0.40
C ASN A 78 -29.99 -23.07 -0.85
N ALA A 79 -30.27 -22.98 -2.16
CA ALA A 79 -31.46 -23.54 -2.81
C ALA A 79 -31.03 -24.41 -4.00
N PRO A 80 -31.89 -25.38 -4.45
CA PRO A 80 -31.65 -26.19 -5.66
C PRO A 80 -31.59 -25.37 -6.96
N TRP A 81 -32.08 -24.15 -6.92
CA TRP A 81 -32.08 -23.20 -8.04
C TRP A 81 -31.29 -21.93 -7.65
N TYR A 82 -31.04 -21.04 -8.60
CA TYR A 82 -30.47 -19.74 -8.37
C TYR A 82 -31.49 -18.84 -7.67
N GLN A 83 -31.23 -18.55 -6.40
CA GLN A 83 -32.04 -17.65 -5.60
C GLN A 83 -31.13 -16.62 -4.93
N HIS A 84 -31.59 -15.38 -4.93
CA HIS A 84 -30.83 -14.24 -4.37
C HIS A 84 -31.82 -13.35 -3.60
N GLU A 85 -31.62 -13.17 -2.32
CA GLU A 85 -32.42 -12.30 -1.45
C GLU A 85 -31.76 -10.91 -1.29
N GLU A 86 -30.52 -10.79 -1.71
CA GLU A 86 -29.75 -9.54 -1.66
C GLU A 86 -28.76 -9.47 -2.84
N VAL A 87 -28.24 -8.25 -3.09
CA VAL A 87 -27.23 -8.03 -4.13
C VAL A 87 -25.88 -8.58 -3.68
N GLY A 88 -25.24 -9.36 -4.55
CA GLY A 88 -23.88 -9.86 -4.35
C GLY A 88 -23.01 -9.63 -5.58
N TYR A 89 -21.74 -10.03 -5.47
CA TYR A 89 -20.70 -9.74 -6.43
C TYR A 89 -19.94 -11.01 -6.82
N ASN A 90 -19.30 -11.00 -7.96
CA ASN A 90 -18.38 -12.05 -8.36
C ASN A 90 -16.93 -11.64 -8.02
N TYR A 91 -16.60 -11.66 -6.73
CA TYR A 91 -15.30 -11.20 -6.20
C TYR A 91 -14.43 -12.30 -5.63
N ARG A 92 -14.93 -13.54 -5.58
CA ARG A 92 -14.13 -14.65 -5.08
C ARG A 92 -13.01 -15.01 -6.04
N MET A 93 -11.76 -15.04 -5.54
CA MET A 93 -10.64 -15.52 -6.34
C MET A 93 -10.82 -16.99 -6.76
N SER A 94 -10.32 -17.36 -7.92
CA SER A 94 -10.34 -18.75 -8.39
C SER A 94 -9.38 -19.63 -7.58
N ASN A 95 -9.60 -20.95 -7.60
CA ASN A 95 -8.70 -21.91 -6.97
C ASN A 95 -7.29 -21.89 -7.60
N VAL A 96 -7.17 -21.55 -8.87
CA VAL A 96 -5.86 -21.39 -9.54
C VAL A 96 -5.08 -20.26 -8.88
N ILE A 97 -5.69 -19.08 -8.73
CA ILE A 97 -5.08 -17.93 -8.06
C ILE A 97 -4.76 -18.27 -6.59
N ALA A 98 -5.68 -18.88 -5.89
CA ALA A 98 -5.45 -19.30 -4.49
C ALA A 98 -4.29 -20.30 -4.37
N GLY A 99 -4.14 -21.22 -5.32
CA GLY A 99 -3.03 -22.15 -5.38
C GLY A 99 -1.67 -21.46 -5.58
N VAL A 100 -1.63 -20.47 -6.47
CA VAL A 100 -0.41 -19.64 -6.69
C VAL A 100 -0.05 -18.87 -5.42
N VAL A 101 -1.01 -18.18 -4.81
CA VAL A 101 -0.80 -17.44 -3.56
C VAL A 101 -0.29 -18.37 -2.46
N ARG A 102 -0.91 -19.54 -2.28
CA ARG A 102 -0.49 -20.54 -1.29
C ARG A 102 0.96 -20.99 -1.50
N GLY A 103 1.34 -21.28 -2.75
CA GLY A 103 2.71 -21.68 -3.07
C GLY A 103 3.73 -20.58 -2.80
N GLN A 104 3.38 -19.31 -3.04
CA GLN A 104 4.26 -18.19 -2.72
C GLN A 104 4.32 -17.86 -1.22
N TYR A 105 3.24 -18.10 -0.50
CA TYR A 105 3.18 -17.80 0.94
C TYR A 105 4.22 -18.57 1.74
N GLU A 106 4.58 -19.77 1.32
CA GLU A 106 5.64 -20.59 1.95
C GLU A 106 7.02 -19.91 1.89
N TYR A 107 7.22 -18.95 0.97
CA TYR A 107 8.45 -18.19 0.78
C TYR A 107 8.37 -16.73 1.27
N LEU A 108 7.33 -16.36 2.02
CA LEU A 108 7.13 -14.97 2.46
C LEU A 108 8.36 -14.40 3.19
N GLU A 109 8.88 -15.12 4.16
CA GLU A 109 10.05 -14.70 4.95
C GLU A 109 11.31 -14.56 4.07
N GLU A 110 11.50 -15.44 3.11
CA GLU A 110 12.59 -15.35 2.15
C GLU A 110 12.44 -14.11 1.26
N HIS A 111 11.23 -13.83 0.77
CA HIS A 111 10.96 -12.64 -0.02
C HIS A 111 11.24 -11.35 0.78
N ILE A 112 10.82 -11.29 2.03
CA ILE A 112 11.10 -10.16 2.93
C ILE A 112 12.61 -9.98 3.11
N ALA A 113 13.34 -11.07 3.37
CA ALA A 113 14.79 -11.03 3.54
C ALA A 113 15.50 -10.53 2.27
N GLN A 114 15.09 -11.00 1.10
CA GLN A 114 15.62 -10.55 -0.20
C GLN A 114 15.34 -9.06 -0.44
N LYS A 115 14.11 -8.60 -0.16
CA LYS A 115 13.73 -7.17 -0.29
C LYS A 115 14.50 -6.29 0.71
N LYS A 116 14.68 -6.75 1.94
CA LYS A 116 15.52 -6.08 2.94
C LYS A 116 16.96 -5.93 2.45
N ALA A 117 17.54 -6.98 1.90
CA ALA A 117 18.90 -6.93 1.36
C ALA A 117 19.04 -5.91 0.20
N VAL A 118 18.01 -5.77 -0.64
CA VAL A 118 17.95 -4.72 -1.68
C VAL A 118 17.90 -3.34 -1.06
N TYR A 119 17.02 -3.12 -0.07
CA TYR A 119 16.89 -1.85 0.65
C TYR A 119 18.23 -1.43 1.30
N GLU A 120 18.88 -2.32 2.02
CA GLU A 120 20.16 -2.02 2.68
C GLU A 120 21.28 -1.72 1.67
N ARG A 121 21.27 -2.38 0.51
CA ARG A 121 22.21 -2.08 -0.58
C ARG A 121 22.00 -0.67 -1.13
N TYR A 122 20.75 -0.24 -1.35
CA TYR A 122 20.46 1.13 -1.76
C TYR A 122 20.85 2.14 -0.68
N LYS A 123 20.51 1.86 0.58
CA LYS A 123 20.87 2.72 1.71
C LYS A 123 22.37 2.94 1.82
N GLU A 124 23.15 1.88 1.67
CA GLU A 124 24.62 2.00 1.66
C GLU A 124 25.14 2.74 0.40
N GLY A 125 24.59 2.40 -0.78
CA GLY A 125 25.00 3.02 -2.04
C GLY A 125 24.67 4.52 -2.12
N PHE A 126 23.66 4.97 -1.40
CA PHE A 126 23.21 6.37 -1.42
C PHE A 126 23.65 7.20 -0.20
N LYS A 127 24.42 6.63 0.71
CA LYS A 127 24.76 7.27 2.00
C LYS A 127 25.44 8.64 1.86
N ASP A 128 26.22 8.82 0.79
CA ASP A 128 26.97 10.05 0.52
C ASP A 128 26.25 10.98 -0.48
N LEU A 129 25.03 10.60 -0.92
CA LEU A 129 24.21 11.40 -1.82
C LEU A 129 23.17 12.22 -1.04
N PRO A 130 22.74 13.37 -1.57
CA PRO A 130 21.73 14.21 -0.93
C PRO A 130 20.32 13.64 -1.10
N VAL A 131 20.12 12.39 -0.67
CA VAL A 131 18.84 11.68 -0.71
C VAL A 131 18.58 10.98 0.62
N LYS A 132 17.34 10.72 0.93
CA LYS A 132 16.91 9.94 2.09
C LYS A 132 16.08 8.75 1.62
N MET A 133 16.45 7.57 2.08
CA MET A 133 15.61 6.37 1.90
C MET A 133 14.37 6.46 2.80
N ASN A 134 13.30 5.74 2.43
CA ASN A 134 12.11 5.61 3.27
C ASN A 134 12.50 5.20 4.69
N PRO A 135 12.03 5.93 5.73
CA PRO A 135 12.39 5.66 7.10
C PRO A 135 11.74 4.37 7.59
N ILE A 136 12.40 3.73 8.55
CA ILE A 136 11.82 2.65 9.35
C ILE A 136 11.50 3.25 10.72
N THR A 137 10.23 3.23 11.10
CA THR A 137 9.78 3.74 12.40
C THR A 137 10.17 2.75 13.50
N GLU A 138 10.60 3.26 14.64
CA GLU A 138 10.89 2.45 15.82
C GLU A 138 9.67 1.59 16.21
N GLY A 139 9.91 0.35 16.60
CA GLY A 139 8.85 -0.62 16.90
C GLY A 139 8.19 -1.25 15.67
N THR A 140 8.65 -0.91 14.44
CA THR A 140 8.11 -1.52 13.21
C THR A 140 9.13 -2.42 12.52
N GLU A 141 8.63 -3.50 11.94
CA GLU A 141 9.37 -4.37 11.03
C GLU A 141 8.64 -4.37 9.68
N PRO A 142 9.10 -3.57 8.70
CA PRO A 142 8.47 -3.53 7.38
C PRO A 142 8.78 -4.80 6.58
N ASN A 143 7.92 -5.11 5.62
CA ASN A 143 8.18 -6.18 4.66
C ASN A 143 9.12 -5.77 3.50
N TYR A 144 9.58 -4.53 3.49
CA TYR A 144 10.47 -3.95 2.46
C TYR A 144 9.94 -4.11 1.02
N TRP A 145 8.64 -4.21 0.84
CA TRP A 145 8.01 -4.39 -0.46
C TRP A 145 8.54 -3.41 -1.51
N LEU A 146 8.66 -2.14 -1.17
CA LEU A 146 9.27 -1.11 -1.99
C LEU A 146 10.43 -0.41 -1.27
N SER A 147 11.46 -0.07 -2.05
CA SER A 147 12.51 0.84 -1.64
C SER A 147 12.26 2.19 -2.31
N SER A 148 12.03 3.22 -1.53
CA SER A 148 11.78 4.56 -2.02
C SER A 148 12.81 5.56 -1.47
N MET A 149 13.03 6.65 -2.21
CA MET A 149 13.93 7.70 -1.80
C MET A 149 13.31 9.08 -2.03
N ILE A 150 13.75 10.04 -1.25
CA ILE A 150 13.39 11.45 -1.38
C ILE A 150 14.69 12.22 -1.59
N ILE A 151 14.71 13.09 -2.59
CA ILE A 151 15.82 14.01 -2.82
C ILE A 151 15.73 15.13 -1.78
N ASN A 152 16.85 15.47 -1.16
CA ASN A 152 16.90 16.59 -0.23
C ASN A 152 16.56 17.91 -0.95
N GLU A 153 15.92 18.82 -0.24
CA GLU A 153 15.41 20.07 -0.83
C GLU A 153 16.52 20.92 -1.48
N GLU A 154 17.68 20.98 -0.83
CA GLU A 154 18.86 21.73 -1.34
C GLU A 154 19.43 21.16 -2.64
N ALA A 155 19.21 19.87 -2.88
CA ALA A 155 19.65 19.19 -4.09
C ALA A 155 18.56 19.09 -5.18
N MET A 156 17.38 19.66 -4.94
CA MET A 156 16.27 19.67 -5.90
C MET A 156 16.42 20.80 -6.90
N CYS A 157 16.38 20.48 -8.19
CA CYS A 157 16.14 21.50 -9.21
C CYS A 157 14.63 21.86 -9.27
N ARG A 158 14.34 23.01 -9.87
CA ARG A 158 12.96 23.48 -9.98
C ARG A 158 12.12 22.57 -10.87
N GLN A 159 10.97 22.13 -10.34
CA GLN A 159 9.93 21.46 -11.11
C GLN A 159 8.68 22.31 -11.21
N VAL A 160 8.01 22.23 -12.36
CA VAL A 160 6.68 22.79 -12.59
C VAL A 160 5.76 21.60 -12.87
N ARG A 161 4.79 21.39 -12.02
CA ARG A 161 3.81 20.30 -12.14
C ARG A 161 2.51 20.87 -12.69
N GLY A 162 2.09 20.38 -13.86
CA GLY A 162 0.75 20.51 -14.36
C GLY A 162 -0.21 19.49 -13.77
N GLU A 163 -1.36 19.33 -14.36
CA GLU A 163 -2.33 18.30 -13.94
C GLU A 163 -1.89 16.89 -14.35
N THR A 164 -1.30 16.76 -15.52
CA THR A 164 -0.94 15.48 -16.14
C THR A 164 0.52 15.41 -16.60
N ASP A 165 1.26 16.51 -16.48
CA ASP A 165 2.63 16.66 -16.95
C ASP A 165 3.55 17.21 -15.86
N VAL A 166 4.83 17.02 -16.05
CA VAL A 166 5.88 17.57 -15.20
C VAL A 166 6.99 18.09 -16.09
N LEU A 167 7.33 19.37 -15.93
CA LEU A 167 8.49 19.98 -16.52
C LEU A 167 9.51 20.27 -15.43
N TYR A 168 10.78 20.19 -15.76
CA TYR A 168 11.85 20.60 -14.84
C TYR A 168 12.86 21.50 -15.55
N ILE A 169 13.50 22.34 -14.76
CA ILE A 169 14.55 23.24 -15.24
C ILE A 169 15.88 22.68 -14.74
N PRO A 170 16.73 22.10 -15.62
CA PRO A 170 18.02 21.57 -15.24
C PRO A 170 18.89 22.62 -14.56
N GLU A 171 19.53 22.24 -13.44
CA GLU A 171 20.45 23.10 -12.69
C GLU A 171 21.69 22.28 -12.32
N ALA A 172 22.89 22.82 -12.59
CA ALA A 172 24.13 22.11 -12.31
C ALA A 172 24.26 21.75 -10.81
N GLY A 173 24.55 20.48 -10.53
CA GLY A 173 24.68 19.94 -9.16
C GLY A 173 23.34 19.65 -8.47
N LYS A 174 22.21 19.81 -9.17
CA LYS A 174 20.89 19.47 -8.66
C LYS A 174 20.15 18.52 -9.60
N SER A 175 19.17 17.84 -9.08
CA SER A 175 18.33 16.92 -9.85
C SER A 175 16.88 16.96 -9.37
N CYS A 176 16.04 16.16 -9.98
CA CYS A 176 14.64 16.00 -9.58
C CYS A 176 14.16 14.56 -9.87
N PRO A 177 13.02 14.12 -9.30
CA PRO A 177 12.49 12.79 -9.56
C PRO A 177 12.33 12.47 -11.05
N THR A 178 11.88 13.42 -11.86
CA THR A 178 11.69 13.22 -13.31
C THR A 178 13.02 12.91 -14.00
N GLU A 179 14.05 13.72 -13.77
CA GLU A 179 15.37 13.52 -14.35
C GLU A 179 16.00 12.18 -13.91
N ILE A 180 15.87 11.81 -12.63
CA ILE A 180 16.35 10.52 -12.13
C ILE A 180 15.61 9.37 -12.81
N LEU A 181 14.29 9.45 -12.97
CA LEU A 181 13.50 8.42 -13.64
C LEU A 181 13.92 8.26 -15.10
N GLU A 182 14.20 9.35 -15.81
CA GLU A 182 14.73 9.34 -17.17
C GLU A 182 16.11 8.67 -17.21
N ALA A 183 17.00 9.04 -16.29
CA ALA A 183 18.35 8.47 -16.20
C ALA A 183 18.34 6.95 -15.95
N ILE A 184 17.55 6.47 -14.96
CA ILE A 184 17.47 5.02 -14.68
C ILE A 184 16.79 4.25 -15.81
N THR A 185 15.83 4.86 -16.50
CA THR A 185 15.20 4.26 -17.68
C THR A 185 16.21 4.06 -18.81
N SER A 186 17.16 5.00 -18.98
CA SER A 186 18.22 4.88 -20.00
C SER A 186 19.14 3.67 -19.82
N ILE A 187 19.23 3.14 -18.61
CA ILE A 187 20.01 1.93 -18.29
C ILE A 187 19.12 0.68 -18.10
N ASN A 188 17.91 0.71 -18.65
CA ASN A 188 16.93 -0.37 -18.57
C ASN A 188 16.50 -0.73 -17.12
N ALA A 189 16.47 0.26 -16.24
CA ALA A 189 15.91 0.14 -14.90
C ALA A 189 14.60 0.92 -14.82
N GLU A 190 13.62 0.40 -14.11
CA GLU A 190 12.32 1.04 -13.94
C GLU A 190 12.18 1.62 -12.54
N GLY A 191 11.76 2.88 -12.46
CA GLY A 191 11.34 3.55 -11.25
C GLY A 191 9.96 4.17 -11.42
N ARG A 192 9.32 4.50 -10.31
CA ARG A 192 8.02 5.17 -10.29
C ARG A 192 8.05 6.33 -9.31
N PRO A 193 7.34 7.43 -9.58
CA PRO A 193 7.12 8.45 -8.57
C PRO A 193 6.37 7.87 -7.38
N ILE A 194 6.63 8.35 -6.18
CA ILE A 194 5.78 8.08 -5.01
C ILE A 194 4.36 8.58 -5.32
N TRP A 195 3.36 7.83 -4.87
CA TRP A 195 1.95 8.13 -5.14
C TRP A 195 1.57 9.55 -4.74
N LYS A 196 0.81 10.19 -5.63
CA LYS A 196 0.20 11.48 -5.33
C LYS A 196 -0.75 11.31 -4.14
N PRO A 197 -0.58 12.06 -3.05
CA PRO A 197 -1.43 11.94 -1.86
C PRO A 197 -2.91 12.10 -2.18
N MET A 198 -3.77 11.36 -1.47
CA MET A 198 -5.21 11.33 -1.74
C MET A 198 -5.86 12.70 -1.72
N HIS A 199 -5.49 13.57 -0.77
CA HIS A 199 -6.02 14.93 -0.70
C HIS A 199 -5.60 15.82 -1.90
N MET A 200 -4.59 15.41 -2.65
CA MET A 200 -4.14 16.09 -3.87
C MET A 200 -4.78 15.52 -5.14
N GLN A 201 -5.53 14.43 -5.05
CA GLN A 201 -6.21 13.86 -6.21
C GLN A 201 -7.35 14.79 -6.68
N PRO A 202 -7.51 14.98 -8.02
CA PRO A 202 -8.55 15.87 -8.56
C PRO A 202 -9.96 15.54 -8.05
N ILE A 203 -10.27 14.27 -7.86
CA ILE A 203 -11.58 13.81 -7.37
C ILE A 203 -11.90 14.32 -5.96
N TYR A 204 -10.89 14.65 -5.17
CA TYR A 204 -11.04 15.10 -3.77
C TYR A 204 -10.80 16.60 -3.57
N ARG A 205 -10.71 17.40 -4.65
CA ARG A 205 -10.47 18.87 -4.58
C ARG A 205 -11.46 19.60 -3.68
N MET A 206 -12.68 19.10 -3.64
CA MET A 206 -13.77 19.76 -2.87
C MET A 206 -13.85 19.28 -1.41
N ASN A 207 -13.05 18.27 -1.05
CA ASN A 207 -13.04 17.74 0.30
C ASN A 207 -12.16 18.59 1.23
N GLY A 208 -12.48 18.60 2.51
CA GLY A 208 -11.63 19.17 3.56
C GLY A 208 -10.36 18.33 3.73
N PHE A 209 -9.31 18.96 4.22
CA PHE A 209 -8.07 18.32 4.59
C PHE A 209 -7.69 18.70 6.02
N VAL A 210 -7.46 17.71 6.86
CA VAL A 210 -7.09 17.91 8.26
C VAL A 210 -5.59 17.71 8.41
N THR A 211 -4.93 18.68 9.01
CA THR A 211 -3.49 18.61 9.32
C THR A 211 -3.29 18.64 10.84
N ARG A 212 -2.08 18.37 11.27
CA ARG A 212 -1.68 18.52 12.68
C ARG A 212 -1.89 19.96 13.20
N GLU A 213 -1.80 20.96 12.34
CA GLU A 213 -1.93 22.40 12.67
C GLU A 213 -3.36 22.93 12.49
N GLY A 214 -4.31 22.11 12.09
CA GLY A 214 -5.72 22.45 11.88
C GLY A 214 -6.25 22.02 10.52
N ASN A 215 -7.43 22.55 10.17
CA ASN A 215 -8.10 22.25 8.91
C ASN A 215 -7.49 23.08 7.77
N GLY A 216 -6.98 22.40 6.74
CA GLY A 216 -6.50 22.99 5.50
C GLY A 216 -7.42 22.69 4.31
N ARG A 217 -7.13 23.32 3.16
CA ARG A 217 -7.63 22.85 1.86
C ARG A 217 -6.52 22.11 1.15
N ALA A 218 -6.85 21.09 0.39
CA ALA A 218 -5.92 20.48 -0.55
C ALA A 218 -5.44 21.58 -1.53
N ARG A 219 -4.15 21.72 -1.69
CA ARG A 219 -3.53 22.67 -2.63
C ARG A 219 -3.00 21.92 -3.83
#